data_ca471f60392456c85a8deed998eb760f
#
_entry.id   ca471f60392456c85a8deed998eb760f
#
_cell.length_a   1.000
_cell.length_b   1.000
_cell.length_c   1.000
_cell.angle_alpha   90.00
_cell.angle_beta   90.00
_cell.angle_gamma   90.00
#
_symmetry.space_group_name_H-M   'P 1'
#
loop_
_entity.id
_entity.type
_entity.pdbx_description
1 polymer ?
#
loop_
_entity_poly.entity_id
_entity_poly.type
_entity_poly.pdbx_seq_one_letter_code
_entity_poly.pdbx_strand_id
1 'polypeptide(L)'
;IDIFGVENSLTPATDLFTKLGYLGLTCRLSTDAYMQQIGAGHMRHGDVAIAFSHSGSSSDTVKALRLAKSHGAKTIAITNAVGVPLASWADVVLLTGRGSRAIYGNAIFSCVADAALVDMLYMGVILSNYGRFSAALDESGRMIRDRVFEG
;
A
#
# COMPACT_ATOMS: atom_id res chain seq x y z
N ILE A 1 7.74 4.51 5.17
CA ILE A 1 6.65 4.29 4.18
C ILE A 1 5.34 4.35 4.94
N ASP A 2 4.38 5.17 4.45
CA ASP A 2 3.00 5.18 4.96
C ASP A 2 2.06 4.60 3.91
N ILE A 3 1.17 3.72 4.36
CA ILE A 3 0.21 3.04 3.49
C ILE A 3 -1.19 3.49 3.88
N PHE A 4 -1.96 3.95 2.90
CA PHE A 4 -3.30 4.49 3.07
C PHE A 4 -4.33 3.65 2.34
N GLY A 5 -5.48 3.49 2.93
CA GLY A 5 -6.64 2.84 2.36
C GLY A 5 -7.76 2.76 3.38
N VAL A 6 -8.98 2.60 2.93
CA VAL A 6 -10.16 2.46 3.79
C VAL A 6 -11.00 1.28 3.32
N GLU A 7 -11.79 0.73 4.23
CA GLU A 7 -12.74 -0.36 3.97
C GLU A 7 -12.05 -1.57 3.29
N ASN A 8 -12.59 -2.03 2.16
CA ASN A 8 -12.06 -3.19 1.45
C ASN A 8 -10.65 -2.97 0.88
N SER A 9 -10.24 -1.71 0.63
CA SER A 9 -8.87 -1.39 0.20
C SER A 9 -7.82 -1.58 1.30
N LEU A 10 -8.24 -1.77 2.56
CA LEU A 10 -7.33 -2.17 3.65
C LEU A 10 -6.78 -3.59 3.46
N THR A 11 -7.49 -4.46 2.74
CA THR A 11 -7.01 -5.84 2.49
C THR A 11 -5.67 -5.85 1.76
N PRO A 12 -5.52 -5.32 0.55
CA PRO A 12 -4.22 -5.27 -0.13
C PRO A 12 -3.22 -4.33 0.56
N ALA A 13 -3.69 -3.28 1.23
CA ALA A 13 -2.83 -2.40 2.01
C ALA A 13 -2.15 -3.13 3.18
N THR A 14 -2.90 -3.97 3.90
CA THR A 14 -2.39 -4.80 4.99
C THR A 14 -1.41 -5.87 4.48
N ASP A 15 -1.72 -6.48 3.34
CA ASP A 15 -0.82 -7.45 2.72
C ASP A 15 0.53 -6.82 2.36
N LEU A 16 0.51 -5.65 1.71
CA LEU A 16 1.74 -4.91 1.39
C LEU A 16 2.50 -4.51 2.67
N PHE A 17 1.80 -3.98 3.68
CA PHE A 17 2.39 -3.61 4.97
C PHE A 17 3.14 -4.79 5.61
N THR A 18 2.50 -5.97 5.64
CA THR A 18 3.09 -7.19 6.19
C THR A 18 4.34 -7.60 5.41
N LYS A 19 4.25 -7.67 4.08
CA LYS A 19 5.34 -8.08 3.21
C LYS A 19 6.55 -7.16 3.31
N LEU A 20 6.34 -5.84 3.33
CA LEU A 20 7.43 -4.87 3.49
C LEU A 20 8.04 -4.93 4.89
N GLY A 21 7.24 -5.23 5.92
CA GLY A 21 7.72 -5.46 7.28
C GLY A 21 8.70 -6.63 7.36
N TYR A 22 8.41 -7.74 6.69
CA TYR A 22 9.32 -8.90 6.61
C TYR A 22 10.64 -8.57 5.90
N LEU A 23 10.68 -7.55 5.05
CA LEU A 23 11.91 -7.03 4.43
C LEU A 23 12.68 -6.05 5.33
N GLY A 24 12.23 -5.85 6.57
CA GLY A 24 12.86 -4.90 7.51
C GLY A 24 12.62 -3.43 7.14
N LEU A 25 11.62 -3.13 6.33
CA LEU A 25 11.26 -1.77 5.98
C LEU A 25 10.32 -1.17 7.03
N THR A 26 10.61 0.04 7.47
CA THR A 26 9.74 0.77 8.40
C THR A 26 8.49 1.26 7.66
N CYS A 27 7.35 0.68 8.03
CA CYS A 27 6.06 1.01 7.44
C CYS A 27 5.04 1.39 8.52
N ARG A 28 4.09 2.24 8.17
CA ARG A 28 2.92 2.56 8.99
C ARG A 28 1.66 2.26 8.18
N LEU A 29 0.68 1.66 8.84
CA LEU A 29 -0.66 1.47 8.33
C LEU A 29 -1.64 1.79 9.48
N SER A 30 -2.60 2.66 9.23
CA SER A 30 -3.68 2.94 10.16
C SER A 30 -5.02 2.56 9.52
N THR A 31 -5.91 1.97 10.30
CA THR A 31 -7.29 1.70 9.88
C THR A 31 -8.21 2.91 10.08
N ASP A 32 -7.76 3.88 10.87
CA ASP A 32 -8.50 5.12 11.14
C ASP A 32 -8.12 6.21 10.12
N ALA A 33 -9.11 6.77 9.45
CA ALA A 33 -8.92 7.75 8.38
C ALA A 33 -8.30 9.07 8.87
N TYR A 34 -8.61 9.51 10.10
CA TYR A 34 -8.00 10.70 10.68
C TYR A 34 -6.53 10.47 11.01
N MET A 35 -6.21 9.30 11.56
CA MET A 35 -4.81 8.92 11.83
C MET A 35 -3.99 8.78 10.55
N GLN A 36 -4.60 8.36 9.43
CA GLN A 36 -3.94 8.40 8.12
C GLN A 36 -3.59 9.83 7.72
N GLN A 37 -4.52 10.78 7.88
CA GLN A 37 -4.29 12.19 7.55
C GLN A 37 -3.26 12.82 8.49
N ILE A 38 -3.29 12.52 9.78
CA ILE A 38 -2.29 12.99 10.75
C ILE A 38 -0.91 12.45 10.36
N GLY A 39 -0.78 11.15 10.07
CA GLY A 39 0.47 10.55 9.61
C GLY A 39 0.99 11.20 8.33
N ALA A 40 0.11 11.40 7.35
CA ALA A 40 0.44 12.08 6.09
C ALA A 40 0.95 13.52 6.29
N GLY A 41 0.37 14.24 7.26
CA GLY A 41 0.80 15.61 7.61
C GLY A 41 2.17 15.71 8.27
N HIS A 42 2.71 14.59 8.78
CA HIS A 42 4.05 14.51 9.35
C HIS A 42 5.10 13.91 8.41
N MET A 43 4.71 13.54 7.20
CA MET A 43 5.64 13.04 6.18
C MET A 43 6.57 14.15 5.69
N ARG A 44 7.71 13.76 5.15
CA ARG A 44 8.77 14.66 4.71
C ARG A 44 9.36 14.19 3.40
N HIS A 45 10.20 15.02 2.82
CA HIS A 45 11.04 14.62 1.69
C HIS A 45 11.88 13.38 2.06
N GLY A 46 11.86 12.37 1.20
CA GLY A 46 12.48 11.06 1.43
C GLY A 46 11.50 9.98 1.89
N ASP A 47 10.31 10.36 2.38
CA ASP A 47 9.24 9.42 2.69
C ASP A 47 8.47 8.98 1.44
N VAL A 48 7.80 7.85 1.54
CA VAL A 48 6.95 7.29 0.48
C VAL A 48 5.55 7.04 1.02
N ALA A 49 4.54 7.59 0.35
CA ALA A 49 3.13 7.34 0.61
C ALA A 49 2.54 6.44 -0.48
N ILE A 50 1.92 5.34 -0.09
CA ILE A 50 1.26 4.39 -1.00
C ILE A 50 -0.22 4.37 -0.65
N ALA A 51 -1.09 4.69 -1.60
CA ALA A 51 -2.52 4.78 -1.38
C ALA A 51 -3.28 3.78 -2.23
N PHE A 52 -4.11 2.97 -1.58
CA PHE A 52 -5.01 2.01 -2.22
C PHE A 52 -6.43 2.58 -2.26
N SER A 53 -7.00 2.71 -3.44
CA SER A 53 -8.41 3.04 -3.62
C SER A 53 -8.91 2.46 -4.94
N HIS A 54 -9.76 1.44 -4.88
CA HIS A 54 -10.30 0.78 -6.07
C HIS A 54 -10.98 1.77 -7.01
N SER A 55 -11.85 2.63 -6.49
CA SER A 55 -12.52 3.67 -7.26
C SER A 55 -11.62 4.87 -7.60
N GLY A 56 -10.52 5.04 -6.86
CA GLY A 56 -9.67 6.22 -6.93
C GLY A 56 -10.33 7.52 -6.46
N SER A 57 -11.49 7.43 -5.81
CA SER A 57 -12.34 8.57 -5.42
C SER A 57 -12.70 8.59 -3.92
N SER A 58 -12.16 7.66 -3.12
CA SER A 58 -12.35 7.68 -1.67
C SER A 58 -11.81 8.98 -1.08
N SER A 59 -12.69 9.78 -0.47
CA SER A 59 -12.36 11.11 0.04
C SER A 59 -11.20 11.11 1.02
N ASP A 60 -11.20 10.14 1.95
CA ASP A 60 -10.18 10.07 3.00
C ASP A 60 -8.83 9.66 2.45
N THR A 61 -8.79 8.67 1.55
CA THR A 61 -7.56 8.23 0.90
C THR A 61 -6.98 9.32 -0.01
N VAL A 62 -7.83 10.05 -0.75
CA VAL A 62 -7.40 11.17 -1.59
C VAL A 62 -6.83 12.30 -0.74
N LYS A 63 -7.47 12.64 0.38
CA LYS A 63 -6.98 13.67 1.30
C LYS A 63 -5.63 13.30 1.91
N ALA A 64 -5.46 12.06 2.36
CA ALA A 64 -4.22 11.57 2.93
C ALA A 64 -3.07 11.64 1.90
N LEU A 65 -3.30 11.14 0.68
CA LEU A 65 -2.27 11.17 -0.37
C LEU A 65 -1.90 12.60 -0.78
N ARG A 66 -2.91 13.48 -0.92
CA ARG A 66 -2.69 14.90 -1.19
C ARG A 66 -1.83 15.55 -0.12
N LEU A 67 -2.13 15.28 1.14
CA LEU A 67 -1.39 15.83 2.28
C LEU A 67 0.06 15.35 2.28
N ALA A 68 0.30 14.06 2.10
CA ALA A 68 1.64 13.49 1.96
C ALA A 68 2.42 14.17 0.82
N LYS A 69 1.79 14.34 -0.33
CA LYS A 69 2.37 15.04 -1.50
C LYS A 69 2.76 16.47 -1.16
N SER A 70 1.89 17.23 -0.48
CA SER A 70 2.14 18.61 -0.12
C SER A 70 3.29 18.77 0.89
N HIS A 71 3.61 17.73 1.65
CA HIS A 71 4.76 17.68 2.57
C HIS A 71 6.04 17.09 1.95
N GLY A 72 6.02 16.83 0.64
CA GLY A 72 7.21 16.44 -0.11
C GLY A 72 7.49 14.95 -0.16
N ALA A 73 6.59 14.10 0.34
CA ALA A 73 6.70 12.65 0.17
C ALA A 73 6.54 12.25 -1.30
N LYS A 74 7.19 11.17 -1.71
CA LYS A 74 6.90 10.48 -2.97
C LYS A 74 5.58 9.74 -2.84
N THR A 75 4.73 9.85 -3.87
CA THR A 75 3.37 9.34 -3.79
C THR A 75 3.08 8.31 -4.87
N ILE A 76 2.48 7.19 -4.45
CA ILE A 76 2.07 6.08 -5.32
C ILE A 76 0.58 5.86 -5.12
N ALA A 77 -0.19 5.86 -6.19
CA ALA A 77 -1.61 5.49 -6.19
C ALA A 77 -1.80 4.11 -6.81
N ILE A 78 -2.55 3.26 -6.14
CA ILE A 78 -2.97 1.94 -6.64
C ILE A 78 -4.49 1.99 -6.78
N THR A 79 -4.98 1.86 -8.00
CA THR A 79 -6.40 2.03 -8.32
C THR A 79 -6.81 1.21 -9.53
N ASN A 80 -8.11 0.90 -9.66
CA ASN A 80 -8.67 0.21 -10.83
C ASN A 80 -9.19 1.17 -11.92
N ALA A 81 -9.10 2.49 -11.71
CA ALA A 81 -9.67 3.47 -12.61
C ALA A 81 -8.66 4.54 -13.06
N VAL A 82 -8.77 4.98 -14.29
CA VAL A 82 -7.96 6.07 -14.86
C VAL A 82 -8.67 7.41 -14.73
N GLY A 83 -7.89 8.50 -14.67
CA GLY A 83 -8.44 9.86 -14.62
C GLY A 83 -9.20 10.19 -13.33
N VAL A 84 -8.90 9.49 -12.24
CA VAL A 84 -9.56 9.63 -10.94
C VAL A 84 -8.84 10.62 -10.03
N PRO A 85 -9.52 11.20 -9.03
CA PRO A 85 -8.94 12.18 -8.10
C PRO A 85 -7.65 11.74 -7.42
N LEU A 86 -7.53 10.45 -7.04
CA LEU A 86 -6.34 9.91 -6.41
C LEU A 86 -5.10 10.04 -7.32
N ALA A 87 -5.27 9.77 -8.62
CA ALA A 87 -4.20 9.81 -9.61
C ALA A 87 -3.58 11.22 -9.75
N SER A 88 -4.38 12.28 -9.53
CA SER A 88 -3.90 13.65 -9.62
C SER A 88 -2.87 14.03 -8.54
N TRP A 89 -2.79 13.25 -7.47
CA TRP A 89 -1.88 13.48 -6.35
C TRP A 89 -0.74 12.47 -6.28
N ALA A 90 -0.62 11.59 -7.28
CA ALA A 90 0.40 10.56 -7.32
C ALA A 90 1.56 10.94 -8.27
N ASP A 91 2.80 10.62 -7.85
CA ASP A 91 3.97 10.63 -8.73
C ASP A 91 3.96 9.41 -9.65
N VAL A 92 3.42 8.30 -9.14
CA VAL A 92 3.28 7.03 -9.87
C VAL A 92 1.87 6.49 -9.68
N VAL A 93 1.25 6.09 -10.76
CA VAL A 93 -0.07 5.43 -10.75
C VAL A 93 0.08 4.01 -11.25
N LEU A 94 -0.34 3.05 -10.43
CA LEU A 94 -0.38 1.64 -10.77
C LEU A 94 -1.85 1.21 -10.92
N LEU A 95 -2.16 0.63 -12.06
CA LEU A 95 -3.53 0.24 -12.39
C LEU A 95 -3.70 -1.27 -12.21
N THR A 96 -4.70 -1.66 -11.42
CA THR A 96 -5.11 -3.05 -11.21
C THR A 96 -6.25 -3.48 -12.16
N GLY A 97 -6.67 -2.56 -13.03
CA GLY A 97 -7.69 -2.79 -14.05
C GLY A 97 -7.95 -1.56 -14.91
N ARG A 98 -9.00 -1.61 -15.72
CA ARG A 98 -9.41 -0.50 -16.62
C ARG A 98 -10.79 0.05 -16.29
N GLY A 99 -11.19 0.02 -15.02
CA GLY A 99 -12.52 0.45 -14.60
C GLY A 99 -13.57 -0.60 -15.01
N SER A 100 -13.59 -1.74 -14.33
CA SER A 100 -14.69 -2.68 -14.50
C SER A 100 -15.98 -2.07 -13.95
N ARG A 101 -17.09 -2.18 -14.68
CA ARG A 101 -18.43 -1.93 -14.11
C ARG A 101 -18.59 -2.89 -12.95
N ALA A 102 -18.75 -2.37 -11.74
CA ALA A 102 -18.96 -3.20 -10.57
C ALA A 102 -20.22 -4.04 -10.77
N ILE A 103 -20.10 -5.37 -10.74
CA ILE A 103 -21.25 -6.28 -10.88
C ILE A 103 -22.19 -6.15 -9.68
N TYR A 104 -21.65 -5.73 -8.51
CA TYR A 104 -22.37 -5.64 -7.24
C TYR A 104 -22.34 -4.24 -6.60
N GLY A 105 -22.25 -3.18 -7.40
CA GLY A 105 -22.06 -1.82 -6.89
C GLY A 105 -20.60 -1.54 -6.50
N ASN A 106 -20.33 -0.33 -6.01
CA ASN A 106 -18.98 0.11 -5.67
C ASN A 106 -18.55 -0.27 -4.24
N ALA A 107 -19.39 -0.97 -3.47
CA ALA A 107 -19.13 -1.24 -2.07
C ALA A 107 -18.23 -2.46 -1.84
N ILE A 108 -18.35 -3.49 -2.67
CA ILE A 108 -17.54 -4.71 -2.57
C ILE A 108 -16.96 -5.02 -3.95
N PHE A 109 -15.66 -5.17 -4.03
CA PHE A 109 -14.92 -5.47 -5.25
C PHE A 109 -13.89 -6.58 -4.99
N SER A 110 -13.44 -7.23 -6.07
CA SER A 110 -12.39 -8.24 -5.98
C SER A 110 -11.02 -7.59 -5.77
N CYS A 111 -10.28 -8.03 -4.76
CA CYS A 111 -8.91 -7.61 -4.49
C CYS A 111 -7.85 -8.50 -5.16
N VAL A 112 -8.22 -9.45 -6.02
CA VAL A 112 -7.27 -10.39 -6.64
C VAL A 112 -6.20 -9.67 -7.45
N ALA A 113 -6.59 -8.68 -8.25
CA ALA A 113 -5.64 -7.89 -9.05
C ALA A 113 -4.73 -7.01 -8.17
N ASP A 114 -5.28 -6.45 -7.08
CA ASP A 114 -4.52 -5.68 -6.11
C ASP A 114 -3.49 -6.59 -5.38
N ALA A 115 -3.89 -7.80 -4.98
CA ALA A 115 -3.00 -8.78 -4.36
C ALA A 115 -1.88 -9.21 -5.32
N ALA A 116 -2.19 -9.48 -6.58
CA ALA A 116 -1.18 -9.80 -7.59
C ALA A 116 -0.18 -8.64 -7.78
N LEU A 117 -0.66 -7.40 -7.80
CA LEU A 117 0.22 -6.23 -7.90
C LEU A 117 1.09 -6.08 -6.64
N VAL A 118 0.54 -6.34 -5.44
CA VAL A 118 1.32 -6.35 -4.19
C VAL A 118 2.44 -7.37 -4.25
N ASP A 119 2.18 -8.59 -4.74
CA ASP A 119 3.22 -9.61 -4.93
C ASP A 119 4.31 -9.17 -5.92
N MET A 120 3.92 -8.54 -7.03
CA MET A 120 4.87 -8.00 -8.00
C MET A 120 5.73 -6.88 -7.40
N LEU A 121 5.15 -5.97 -6.62
CA LEU A 121 5.88 -4.91 -5.92
C LEU A 121 6.85 -5.49 -4.90
N TYR A 122 6.41 -6.45 -4.09
CA TYR A 122 7.22 -7.15 -3.12
C TYR A 122 8.43 -7.82 -3.77
N MET A 123 8.21 -8.58 -4.83
CA MET A 123 9.30 -9.20 -5.60
C MET A 123 10.22 -8.17 -6.23
N GLY A 124 9.67 -7.08 -6.76
CA GLY A 124 10.46 -5.97 -7.31
C GLY A 124 11.38 -5.33 -6.27
N VAL A 125 10.91 -5.14 -5.05
CA VAL A 125 11.74 -4.65 -3.92
C VAL A 125 12.85 -5.63 -3.60
N ILE A 126 12.57 -6.93 -3.48
CA ILE A 126 13.59 -7.96 -3.22
C ILE A 126 14.67 -7.92 -4.30
N LEU A 127 14.27 -7.92 -5.57
CA LEU A 127 15.20 -7.94 -6.71
C LEU A 127 16.02 -6.65 -6.83
N SER A 128 15.51 -5.52 -6.32
CA SER A 128 16.26 -4.24 -6.35
C SER A 128 17.55 -4.28 -5.53
N ASN A 129 17.61 -5.10 -4.48
CA ASN A 129 18.81 -5.40 -3.71
C ASN A 129 18.68 -6.77 -3.04
N TYR A 130 18.88 -7.80 -3.84
CA TYR A 130 18.67 -9.20 -3.43
C TYR A 130 19.44 -9.58 -2.16
N GLY A 131 20.72 -9.20 -2.07
CA GLY A 131 21.56 -9.55 -0.91
C GLY A 131 21.02 -8.96 0.40
N ARG A 132 20.56 -7.71 0.38
CA ARG A 132 19.97 -7.04 1.56
C ARG A 132 18.66 -7.69 1.95
N PHE A 133 17.75 -7.86 1.00
CA PHE A 133 16.37 -8.27 1.33
C PHE A 133 16.24 -9.76 1.57
N SER A 134 17.06 -10.62 0.95
CA SER A 134 17.13 -12.04 1.32
C SER A 134 17.63 -12.23 2.76
N ALA A 135 18.66 -11.49 3.16
CA ALA A 135 19.15 -11.53 4.54
C ALA A 135 18.08 -11.06 5.56
N ALA A 136 17.30 -10.02 5.21
CA ALA A 136 16.19 -9.55 6.06
C ALA A 136 15.07 -10.60 6.17
N LEU A 137 14.75 -11.32 5.10
CA LEU A 137 13.77 -12.43 5.13
C LEU A 137 14.25 -13.58 6.01
N ASP A 138 15.51 -13.96 5.91
CA ASP A 138 16.10 -15.02 6.74
C ASP A 138 16.07 -14.62 8.23
N GLU A 139 16.34 -13.36 8.54
CA GLU A 139 16.26 -12.84 9.91
C GLU A 139 14.83 -12.84 10.43
N SER A 140 13.88 -12.34 9.64
CA SER A 140 12.46 -12.38 9.98
C SER A 140 11.96 -13.81 10.20
N GLY A 141 12.39 -14.76 9.36
CA GLY A 141 12.10 -16.18 9.52
C GLY A 141 12.64 -16.77 10.82
N ARG A 142 13.84 -16.35 11.24
CA ARG A 142 14.42 -16.76 12.54
C ARG A 142 13.63 -16.24 13.73
N MET A 143 13.16 -14.99 13.67
CA MET A 143 12.40 -14.35 14.76
C MET A 143 11.05 -15.03 15.05
N ILE A 144 10.49 -15.73 14.07
CA ILE A 144 9.16 -16.37 14.20
C ILE A 144 9.22 -17.90 14.17
N ARG A 145 10.42 -18.48 14.33
CA ARG A 145 10.61 -19.94 14.24
C ARG A 145 9.87 -20.72 15.33
N ASP A 146 9.62 -20.11 16.47
CA ASP A 146 8.88 -20.69 17.62
C ASP A 146 7.36 -20.84 17.36
N ARG A 147 6.86 -20.37 16.22
CA ARG A 147 5.44 -20.52 15.86
C ARG A 147 5.09 -21.85 15.19
N VAL A 148 6.10 -22.68 14.91
CA VAL A 148 5.86 -24.02 14.40
C VAL A 148 5.55 -24.91 15.60
N PHE A 149 4.32 -25.47 15.64
CA PHE A 149 3.94 -26.47 16.64
C PHE A 149 4.73 -27.76 16.35
N GLU A 150 5.70 -28.07 17.19
CA GLU A 150 6.38 -29.36 17.20
C GLU A 150 5.55 -30.30 18.08
N GLY A 151 4.64 -31.09 17.44
CA GLY A 151 3.83 -32.09 18.09
C GLY A 151 4.59 -33.38 18.41
#